data_4e27789b0898a627d2e1e0434c12c2f9
#
_entry.id   4e27789b0898a627d2e1e0434c12c2f9
#
_cell.length_a   1.000
_cell.length_b   1.000
_cell.length_c   1.000
_cell.angle_alpha   90.00
_cell.angle_beta   90.00
_cell.angle_gamma   90.00
#
_symmetry.space_group_name_H-M   'P 1'
#
loop_
_entity.id
_entity.type
_entity.pdbx_description
1 polymer ?
#
loop_
_entity_poly.entity_id
_entity_poly.type
_entity_poly.pdbx_seq_one_letter_code
_entity_poly.pdbx_strand_id
1 'polypeptide(L)'
;MFSDFKAKADLERTGYKIKEKDLSLPEHEQISDQTYDDIRTFVKLSYSHEETVKALILTPVIVYVINQLNGKYSILYEVYIEADDDLKGRCDIIVSKVEDDDTNDTLGDKPLLVTEAKKKTVEEALSQCGAELIALHKLGKKAQYGVISTGDDWMFLEIFPEQQIVYQHHRKLYLSDLRRVANIMLNVLKV
;
A
#
# COMPACT_ATOMS: atom_id res chain seq x y z
N MET A 1 -18.63 4.09 -0.94
CA MET A 1 -17.74 3.06 -0.27
C MET A 1 -16.52 2.87 -1.13
N PHE A 2 -15.34 2.57 -0.55
CA PHE A 2 -14.12 2.33 -1.37
C PHE A 2 -14.31 1.23 -2.40
N SER A 3 -15.04 0.18 -2.06
CA SER A 3 -15.40 -0.91 -2.98
C SER A 3 -16.26 -0.49 -4.19
N ASP A 4 -16.78 0.74 -4.21
CA ASP A 4 -17.56 1.28 -5.33
C ASP A 4 -16.67 1.97 -6.38
N PHE A 5 -15.40 2.20 -6.04
CA PHE A 5 -14.42 2.77 -6.96
C PHE A 5 -13.81 1.67 -7.84
N LYS A 6 -14.48 1.31 -8.92
CA LYS A 6 -14.10 0.20 -9.82
C LYS A 6 -13.39 0.66 -11.09
N ALA A 7 -13.58 1.92 -11.46
CA ALA A 7 -13.00 2.50 -12.67
C ALA A 7 -12.30 3.83 -12.35
N LYS A 8 -11.33 4.21 -13.20
CA LYS A 8 -10.62 5.51 -13.07
C LYS A 8 -11.60 6.69 -13.06
N ALA A 9 -12.70 6.61 -13.82
CA ALA A 9 -13.75 7.62 -13.82
C ALA A 9 -14.46 7.80 -12.46
N ASP A 10 -14.47 6.77 -11.61
CA ASP A 10 -15.06 6.89 -10.28
C ASP A 10 -14.25 7.83 -9.39
N LEU A 11 -12.92 7.87 -9.58
CA LEU A 11 -12.06 8.80 -8.84
C LEU A 11 -12.29 10.26 -9.26
N GLU A 12 -12.65 10.51 -10.50
CA GLU A 12 -12.88 11.87 -11.00
C GLU A 12 -14.00 12.59 -10.24
N ARG A 13 -14.95 11.85 -9.67
CA ARG A 13 -16.00 12.41 -8.80
C ARG A 13 -15.45 13.04 -7.52
N THR A 14 -14.26 12.61 -7.09
CA THR A 14 -13.58 13.19 -5.92
C THR A 14 -12.74 14.41 -6.26
N GLY A 15 -12.67 14.80 -7.54
CA GLY A 15 -11.80 15.86 -8.04
C GLY A 15 -10.39 15.40 -8.41
N TYR A 16 -10.04 14.13 -8.19
CA TYR A 16 -8.72 13.58 -8.50
C TYR A 16 -8.73 12.80 -9.81
N LYS A 17 -7.54 12.68 -10.42
CA LYS A 17 -7.31 11.88 -11.62
C LYS A 17 -6.22 10.84 -11.36
N ILE A 18 -6.34 9.66 -11.95
CA ILE A 18 -5.25 8.69 -12.02
C ILE A 18 -4.50 8.91 -13.34
N LYS A 19 -3.18 9.04 -13.23
CA LYS A 19 -2.26 9.14 -14.37
C LYS A 19 -1.12 8.16 -14.23
N GLU A 20 -0.55 7.74 -15.34
CA GLU A 20 0.67 6.95 -15.36
C GLU A 20 1.91 7.85 -15.35
N LYS A 21 2.92 7.44 -14.58
CA LYS A 21 4.20 8.13 -14.51
C LYS A 21 5.29 7.13 -14.13
N ASP A 22 6.50 7.38 -14.56
CA ASP A 22 7.67 6.76 -13.98
C ASP A 22 7.89 7.41 -12.60
N LEU A 23 7.38 6.75 -11.56
CA LEU A 23 7.62 7.19 -10.20
C LEU A 23 9.10 6.93 -9.90
N SER A 24 9.79 7.95 -9.42
CA SER A 24 11.16 7.80 -8.92
C SER A 24 11.13 7.06 -7.59
N LEU A 25 10.76 5.77 -7.67
CA LEU A 25 10.66 4.92 -6.49
C LEU A 25 12.05 4.76 -5.87
N PRO A 26 12.21 5.02 -4.57
CA PRO A 26 13.50 4.95 -3.93
C PRO A 26 13.97 3.50 -3.81
N GLU A 27 15.15 3.18 -4.36
CA GLU A 27 15.69 1.80 -4.39
C GLU A 27 17.10 1.71 -3.77
N HIS A 28 17.43 2.62 -2.85
CA HIS A 28 18.81 2.84 -2.41
C HIS A 28 19.37 1.78 -1.46
N GLU A 29 18.53 0.94 -0.85
CA GLU A 29 18.97 -0.11 0.05
C GLU A 29 18.58 -1.48 -0.48
N GLN A 30 19.49 -2.43 -0.28
CA GLN A 30 19.26 -3.82 -0.69
C GLN A 30 18.92 -4.67 0.51
N ILE A 31 17.84 -5.45 0.40
CA ILE A 31 17.56 -6.50 1.36
C ILE A 31 18.60 -7.61 1.28
N SER A 32 18.91 -8.23 2.40
CA SER A 32 19.86 -9.34 2.44
C SER A 32 19.35 -10.57 1.67
N ASP A 33 20.27 -11.40 1.19
CA ASP A 33 19.90 -12.63 0.48
C ASP A 33 19.09 -13.57 1.38
N GLN A 34 19.48 -13.71 2.65
CA GLN A 34 18.75 -14.55 3.63
C GLN A 34 17.28 -14.19 3.70
N THR A 35 16.98 -12.93 3.76
CA THR A 35 15.61 -12.44 3.86
C THR A 35 14.80 -12.62 2.60
N TYR A 36 15.43 -12.39 1.47
CA TYR A 36 14.79 -12.70 0.19
C TYR A 36 14.39 -14.18 0.14
N ASP A 37 15.27 -15.08 0.60
CA ASP A 37 14.98 -16.52 0.63
C ASP A 37 13.87 -16.85 1.64
N ASP A 38 13.84 -16.17 2.79
CA ASP A 38 12.78 -16.34 3.80
C ASP A 38 11.42 -15.93 3.24
N ILE A 39 11.31 -14.75 2.64
CA ILE A 39 10.07 -14.28 1.99
C ILE A 39 9.66 -15.26 0.87
N ARG A 40 10.60 -15.65 0.01
CA ARG A 40 10.35 -16.54 -1.11
C ARG A 40 9.81 -17.91 -0.68
N THR A 41 10.10 -18.34 0.54
CA THR A 41 9.57 -19.60 1.07
C THR A 41 8.06 -19.55 1.24
N PHE A 42 7.50 -18.42 1.68
CA PHE A 42 6.05 -18.23 1.79
C PHE A 42 5.37 -18.14 0.42
N VAL A 43 6.03 -17.55 -0.55
CA VAL A 43 5.50 -17.33 -1.89
C VAL A 43 5.36 -18.60 -2.73
N LYS A 44 5.97 -19.72 -2.33
CA LYS A 44 5.78 -21.02 -2.99
C LYS A 44 4.43 -21.65 -2.73
N LEU A 45 3.64 -21.07 -1.83
CA LEU A 45 2.31 -21.59 -1.51
C LEU A 45 1.30 -21.10 -2.55
N SER A 46 0.44 -21.98 -3.01
CA SER A 46 -0.69 -21.60 -3.87
C SER A 46 -1.71 -20.79 -3.09
N TYR A 47 -2.11 -19.63 -3.62
CA TYR A 47 -3.10 -18.75 -2.99
C TYR A 47 -4.23 -18.46 -3.98
N SER A 48 -5.46 -18.67 -3.52
CA SER A 48 -6.66 -18.52 -4.32
C SER A 48 -7.61 -17.43 -3.81
N HIS A 49 -7.28 -16.81 -2.67
CA HIS A 49 -8.12 -15.83 -1.98
C HIS A 49 -7.33 -14.59 -1.58
N GLU A 50 -7.98 -13.42 -1.58
CA GLU A 50 -7.38 -12.14 -1.17
C GLU A 50 -6.81 -12.23 0.25
N GLU A 51 -7.54 -12.86 1.19
CA GLU A 51 -7.06 -13.08 2.56
C GLU A 51 -5.76 -13.90 2.61
N THR A 52 -5.60 -14.87 1.72
CA THR A 52 -4.37 -15.65 1.63
C THR A 52 -3.21 -14.81 1.10
N VAL A 53 -3.46 -13.94 0.12
CA VAL A 53 -2.46 -12.97 -0.39
C VAL A 53 -2.05 -12.01 0.74
N LYS A 54 -3.02 -11.47 1.49
CA LYS A 54 -2.73 -10.60 2.64
C LYS A 54 -1.85 -11.31 3.67
N ALA A 55 -2.27 -12.50 4.11
CA ALA A 55 -1.61 -13.22 5.21
C ALA A 55 -0.24 -13.80 4.85
N LEU A 56 -0.09 -14.37 3.66
CA LEU A 56 1.08 -15.16 3.28
C LEU A 56 2.08 -14.40 2.40
N ILE A 57 1.70 -13.26 1.84
CA ILE A 57 2.58 -12.50 0.94
C ILE A 57 2.75 -11.06 1.44
N LEU A 58 1.68 -10.28 1.49
CA LEU A 58 1.78 -8.87 1.87
C LEU A 58 2.31 -8.71 3.29
N THR A 59 1.70 -9.39 4.26
CA THR A 59 2.10 -9.28 5.67
C THR A 59 3.55 -9.69 5.91
N PRO A 60 4.05 -10.85 5.45
CA PRO A 60 5.46 -11.20 5.58
C PRO A 60 6.41 -10.18 4.98
N VAL A 61 6.11 -9.63 3.79
CA VAL A 61 6.93 -8.58 3.16
C VAL A 61 6.94 -7.32 4.02
N ILE A 62 5.77 -6.87 4.49
CA ILE A 62 5.65 -5.69 5.35
C ILE A 62 6.41 -5.89 6.67
N VAL A 63 6.16 -7.00 7.37
CA VAL A 63 6.85 -7.33 8.64
C VAL A 63 8.35 -7.33 8.45
N TYR A 64 8.80 -7.93 7.36
CA TYR A 64 10.21 -7.91 7.07
C TYR A 64 10.74 -6.50 6.88
N VAL A 65 10.07 -5.69 6.06
CA VAL A 65 10.50 -4.32 5.79
C VAL A 65 10.55 -3.49 7.07
N ILE A 66 9.51 -3.55 7.92
CA ILE A 66 9.50 -2.78 9.17
C ILE A 66 10.57 -3.24 10.16
N ASN A 67 10.96 -4.52 10.16
CA ASN A 67 12.05 -5.03 10.99
C ASN A 67 13.44 -4.50 10.58
N GLN A 68 13.58 -3.94 9.38
CA GLN A 68 14.79 -3.25 8.94
C GLN A 68 14.81 -1.76 9.32
N LEU A 69 13.71 -1.25 9.84
CA LEU A 69 13.55 0.16 10.19
C LEU A 69 13.80 0.39 11.67
N ASN A 70 14.33 1.57 11.99
CA ASN A 70 14.41 2.05 13.36
C ASN A 70 13.08 2.70 13.75
N GLY A 71 12.56 2.34 14.92
CA GLY A 71 11.32 2.89 15.45
C GLY A 71 10.23 1.84 15.60
N LYS A 72 9.08 2.30 16.08
CA LYS A 72 7.90 1.45 16.25
C LYS A 72 6.96 1.67 15.06
N TYR A 73 6.44 0.58 14.53
CA TYR A 73 5.46 0.58 13.45
C TYR A 73 4.29 -0.29 13.84
N SER A 74 3.09 0.14 13.48
CA SER A 74 1.87 -0.68 13.56
C SER A 74 1.48 -1.16 12.17
N ILE A 75 0.96 -2.38 12.10
CA ILE A 75 0.29 -2.94 10.93
C ILE A 75 -1.16 -3.08 11.31
N LEU A 76 -2.02 -2.28 10.71
CA LEU A 76 -3.44 -2.23 10.99
C LEU A 76 -4.19 -2.90 9.85
N TYR A 77 -5.08 -3.84 10.18
CA TYR A 77 -5.89 -4.58 9.22
C TYR A 77 -7.33 -4.11 9.23
N GLU A 78 -7.97 -4.10 8.06
CA GLU A 78 -9.41 -3.82 7.89
C GLU A 78 -9.85 -2.52 8.59
N VAL A 79 -9.02 -1.48 8.48
CA VAL A 79 -9.28 -0.19 9.13
C VAL A 79 -10.41 0.53 8.43
N TYR A 80 -11.49 0.81 9.16
CA TYR A 80 -12.57 1.64 8.64
C TYR A 80 -12.17 3.12 8.65
N ILE A 81 -12.28 3.75 7.50
CA ILE A 81 -12.00 5.18 7.29
C ILE A 81 -13.25 5.84 6.74
N GLU A 82 -13.55 7.05 7.22
CA GLU A 82 -14.63 7.87 6.73
C GLU A 82 -14.16 9.33 6.67
N ALA A 83 -13.91 9.81 5.47
CA ALA A 83 -13.55 11.20 5.21
C ALA A 83 -14.76 12.04 4.79
N ASP A 84 -15.68 11.45 4.03
CA ASP A 84 -16.97 12.01 3.63
C ASP A 84 -17.91 10.89 3.14
N ASP A 85 -19.09 11.24 2.64
CA ASP A 85 -20.11 10.29 2.22
C ASP A 85 -19.68 9.37 1.08
N ASP A 86 -18.81 9.83 0.19
CA ASP A 86 -18.28 9.05 -0.93
C ASP A 86 -17.00 8.28 -0.55
N LEU A 87 -16.15 8.91 0.25
CA LEU A 87 -14.82 8.39 0.63
C LEU A 87 -14.86 7.73 2.00
N LYS A 88 -15.45 6.55 2.05
CA LYS A 88 -15.52 5.71 3.24
C LYS A 88 -15.44 4.23 2.91
N GLY A 89 -14.96 3.44 3.86
CA GLY A 89 -14.83 2.00 3.73
C GLY A 89 -13.66 1.44 4.54
N ARG A 90 -13.28 0.21 4.24
CA ARG A 90 -12.17 -0.47 4.90
C ARG A 90 -10.98 -0.51 3.96
N CYS A 91 -9.81 -0.18 4.51
CA CYS A 91 -8.52 -0.42 3.89
C CYS A 91 -8.00 -1.78 4.35
N ASP A 92 -7.47 -2.58 3.45
CA ASP A 92 -6.97 -3.91 3.78
C ASP A 92 -5.84 -3.88 4.81
N ILE A 93 -4.79 -3.11 4.53
CA ILE A 93 -3.65 -2.95 5.44
C ILE A 93 -3.17 -1.51 5.41
N ILE A 94 -2.93 -0.94 6.59
CA ILE A 94 -2.26 0.35 6.74
C ILE A 94 -1.02 0.15 7.60
N VAL A 95 0.13 0.63 7.15
CA VAL A 95 1.35 0.70 7.93
C VAL A 95 1.52 2.12 8.44
N SER A 96 1.64 2.28 9.74
CA SER A 96 1.79 3.58 10.39
C SER A 96 3.00 3.58 11.32
N LYS A 97 3.72 4.72 11.37
CA LYS A 97 4.75 4.94 12.38
C LYS A 97 4.06 5.30 13.69
N VAL A 98 4.45 4.65 14.78
CA VAL A 98 3.93 4.89 16.13
C VAL A 98 4.85 5.86 16.86
N GLU A 99 4.30 6.92 17.43
CA GLU A 99 5.02 7.80 18.36
C GLU A 99 4.93 7.21 19.78
N ASP A 100 5.89 7.52 20.65
CA ASP A 100 6.04 6.84 21.95
C ASP A 100 4.83 6.96 22.90
N ASP A 101 3.96 7.94 22.67
CA ASP A 101 2.76 8.19 23.49
C ASP A 101 1.47 7.61 22.89
N ASP A 102 1.54 6.95 21.71
CA ASP A 102 0.35 6.41 21.06
C ASP A 102 -0.02 5.03 21.62
N THR A 103 -1.29 4.85 21.95
CA THR A 103 -1.86 3.53 22.23
C THR A 103 -2.01 2.76 20.92
N ASN A 104 -1.56 1.52 20.91
CA ASN A 104 -1.26 0.68 19.75
C ASN A 104 -2.42 0.39 18.75
N ASP A 105 -3.64 0.87 18.96
CA ASP A 105 -4.83 0.45 18.20
C ASP A 105 -5.48 1.56 17.35
N THR A 106 -4.89 2.75 17.28
CA THR A 106 -5.45 3.84 16.50
C THR A 106 -4.60 4.13 15.28
N LEU A 107 -5.27 4.51 14.18
CA LEU A 107 -4.62 5.08 13.02
C LEU A 107 -3.83 6.32 13.46
N GLY A 108 -2.53 6.17 13.64
CA GLY A 108 -1.63 7.26 14.04
C GLY A 108 -1.71 8.43 13.04
N ASP A 109 -1.12 9.55 13.41
CA ASP A 109 -1.10 10.75 12.53
C ASP A 109 -0.23 10.57 11.28
N LYS A 110 0.58 9.51 11.26
CA LYS A 110 1.52 9.23 10.16
C LYS A 110 1.32 7.83 9.55
N PRO A 111 0.17 7.54 8.92
CA PRO A 111 0.09 6.38 8.05
C PRO A 111 1.04 6.64 6.86
N LEU A 112 1.92 5.68 6.59
CA LEU A 112 2.97 5.83 5.57
C LEU A 112 2.63 5.07 4.29
N LEU A 113 1.89 3.98 4.42
CA LEU A 113 1.60 3.06 3.33
C LEU A 113 0.21 2.47 3.48
N VAL A 114 -0.57 2.53 2.42
CA VAL A 114 -1.83 1.79 2.26
C VAL A 114 -1.58 0.61 1.34
N THR A 115 -2.10 -0.55 1.68
CA THR A 115 -1.93 -1.75 0.86
C THR A 115 -3.26 -2.41 0.60
N GLU A 116 -3.51 -2.74 -0.65
CA GLU A 116 -4.71 -3.40 -1.13
C GLU A 116 -4.37 -4.75 -1.76
N ALA A 117 -5.06 -5.80 -1.34
CA ALA A 117 -4.94 -7.13 -1.93
C ALA A 117 -6.02 -7.37 -2.99
N LYS A 118 -5.69 -8.07 -4.06
CA LYS A 118 -6.66 -8.51 -5.06
C LYS A 118 -6.41 -9.93 -5.51
N LYS A 119 -7.48 -10.56 -6.00
CA LYS A 119 -7.43 -11.95 -6.45
C LYS A 119 -6.98 -12.08 -7.90
N LYS A 120 -7.32 -11.12 -8.76
CA LYS A 120 -7.14 -11.27 -10.20
C LYS A 120 -6.12 -10.32 -10.77
N THR A 121 -6.36 -9.03 -10.70
CA THR A 121 -5.47 -8.03 -11.30
C THR A 121 -5.29 -6.83 -10.37
N VAL A 122 -4.13 -6.20 -10.44
CA VAL A 122 -3.86 -4.98 -9.68
C VAL A 122 -4.69 -3.80 -10.19
N GLU A 123 -5.11 -3.82 -11.46
CA GLU A 123 -5.94 -2.80 -12.08
C GLU A 123 -7.31 -2.67 -11.41
N GLU A 124 -7.87 -3.78 -10.91
CA GLU A 124 -9.16 -3.77 -10.20
C GLU A 124 -9.14 -2.95 -8.91
N ALA A 125 -7.98 -2.75 -8.32
CA ALA A 125 -7.81 -1.99 -7.08
C ALA A 125 -7.27 -0.56 -7.27
N LEU A 126 -6.89 -0.16 -8.48
CA LEU A 126 -6.27 1.15 -8.69
C LEU A 126 -7.13 2.30 -8.16
N SER A 127 -8.42 2.29 -8.51
CA SER A 127 -9.33 3.34 -8.08
C SER A 127 -9.68 3.25 -6.61
N GLN A 128 -9.79 2.04 -6.09
CA GLN A 128 -10.05 1.79 -4.66
C GLN A 128 -8.88 2.30 -3.81
N CYS A 129 -7.66 1.85 -4.07
CA CYS A 129 -6.47 2.28 -3.34
C CYS A 129 -6.22 3.80 -3.49
N GLY A 130 -6.51 4.36 -4.68
CA GLY A 130 -6.48 5.80 -4.89
C GLY A 130 -7.48 6.54 -4.01
N ALA A 131 -8.71 6.04 -3.87
CA ALA A 131 -9.74 6.62 -3.00
C ALA A 131 -9.34 6.56 -1.52
N GLU A 132 -8.68 5.50 -1.08
CA GLU A 132 -8.15 5.34 0.27
C GLU A 132 -7.06 6.38 0.58
N LEU A 133 -6.12 6.59 -0.35
CA LEU A 133 -5.10 7.63 -0.23
C LEU A 133 -5.73 9.04 -0.14
N ILE A 134 -6.73 9.33 -0.99
CA ILE A 134 -7.45 10.61 -0.97
C ILE A 134 -8.19 10.80 0.35
N ALA A 135 -8.86 9.76 0.86
CA ALA A 135 -9.57 9.81 2.13
C ALA A 135 -8.61 10.12 3.29
N LEU A 136 -7.49 9.42 3.37
CA LEU A 136 -6.46 9.66 4.38
C LEU A 136 -5.91 11.08 4.30
N HIS A 137 -5.65 11.59 3.09
CA HIS A 137 -5.21 12.97 2.91
C HIS A 137 -6.26 13.98 3.39
N LYS A 138 -7.54 13.80 3.05
CA LYS A 138 -8.64 14.66 3.51
C LYS A 138 -8.76 14.68 5.04
N LEU A 139 -8.42 13.58 5.70
CA LEU A 139 -8.36 13.47 7.17
C LEU A 139 -7.07 14.07 7.77
N GLY A 140 -6.25 14.74 6.99
CA GLY A 140 -4.98 15.33 7.43
C GLY A 140 -3.87 14.31 7.69
N LYS A 141 -4.06 13.06 7.27
CA LYS A 141 -3.05 12.00 7.40
C LYS A 141 -2.01 12.10 6.27
N LYS A 142 -0.79 11.63 6.54
CA LYS A 142 0.36 11.80 5.62
C LYS A 142 0.63 10.57 4.74
N ALA A 143 -0.38 9.72 4.48
CA ALA A 143 -0.23 8.59 3.57
C ALA A 143 0.08 9.10 2.15
N GLN A 144 1.28 8.85 1.68
CA GLN A 144 1.72 9.29 0.36
C GLN A 144 1.71 8.16 -0.66
N TYR A 145 1.91 6.93 -0.23
CA TYR A 145 2.08 5.79 -1.11
C TYR A 145 1.02 4.73 -0.90
N GLY A 146 0.62 4.12 -2.01
CA GLY A 146 -0.23 2.93 -2.04
C GLY A 146 0.48 1.77 -2.73
N VAL A 147 0.21 0.56 -2.28
CA VAL A 147 0.69 -0.68 -2.90
C VAL A 147 -0.48 -1.60 -3.12
N ILE A 148 -0.59 -2.12 -4.33
CA ILE A 148 -1.60 -3.10 -4.71
C ILE A 148 -0.88 -4.39 -5.08
N SER A 149 -1.36 -5.53 -4.60
CA SER A 149 -0.78 -6.81 -4.98
C SER A 149 -1.83 -7.91 -5.16
N THR A 150 -1.59 -8.77 -6.13
CA THR A 150 -2.25 -10.07 -6.28
C THR A 150 -1.41 -11.21 -5.68
N GLY A 151 -0.23 -10.89 -5.16
CA GLY A 151 0.81 -11.84 -4.80
C GLY A 151 1.82 -12.04 -5.93
N ASP A 152 1.34 -12.19 -7.16
CA ASP A 152 2.21 -12.31 -8.35
C ASP A 152 2.60 -10.95 -8.92
N ASP A 153 1.65 -10.02 -8.97
CA ASP A 153 1.80 -8.66 -9.51
C ASP A 153 1.80 -7.63 -8.38
N TRP A 154 2.61 -6.59 -8.53
CA TRP A 154 2.72 -5.46 -7.61
C TRP A 154 2.64 -4.14 -8.37
N MET A 155 1.85 -3.20 -7.85
CA MET A 155 1.69 -1.86 -8.39
C MET A 155 1.86 -0.84 -7.28
N PHE A 156 2.64 0.21 -7.55
CA PHE A 156 2.81 1.34 -6.65
C PHE A 156 2.01 2.54 -7.11
N LEU A 157 1.41 3.23 -6.16
CA LEU A 157 0.72 4.51 -6.33
C LEU A 157 1.39 5.58 -5.48
N GLU A 158 1.31 6.82 -5.93
CA GLU A 158 1.75 8.00 -5.17
C GLU A 158 0.73 9.12 -5.34
N ILE A 159 0.26 9.69 -4.22
CA ILE A 159 -0.68 10.81 -4.25
C ILE A 159 0.05 12.15 -4.25
N PHE A 160 -0.43 13.06 -5.10
CA PHE A 160 0.00 14.47 -5.18
C PHE A 160 -1.23 15.37 -4.95
N PRO A 161 -1.56 15.67 -3.69
CA PRO A 161 -2.79 16.38 -3.35
C PRO A 161 -2.89 17.76 -3.96
N GLU A 162 -1.80 18.51 -4.00
CA GLU A 162 -1.75 19.87 -4.58
C GLU A 162 -2.08 19.89 -6.08
N GLN A 163 -1.86 18.77 -6.76
CA GLN A 163 -2.18 18.59 -8.18
C GLN A 163 -3.52 17.90 -8.40
N GLN A 164 -4.13 17.36 -7.33
CA GLN A 164 -5.30 16.48 -7.40
C GLN A 164 -5.06 15.27 -8.31
N ILE A 165 -3.88 14.65 -8.19
CA ILE A 165 -3.48 13.50 -9.00
C ILE A 165 -3.00 12.37 -8.10
N VAL A 166 -3.44 11.16 -8.44
CA VAL A 166 -2.81 9.91 -8.00
C VAL A 166 -2.05 9.36 -9.20
N TYR A 167 -0.74 9.24 -9.07
CA TYR A 167 0.07 8.60 -10.09
C TYR A 167 0.18 7.11 -9.81
N GLN A 168 -0.07 6.28 -10.83
CA GLN A 168 0.34 4.89 -10.83
C GLN A 168 1.72 4.77 -11.46
N HIS A 169 2.57 3.93 -10.91
CA HIS A 169 3.83 3.59 -11.55
C HIS A 169 3.55 2.92 -12.89
N HIS A 170 4.27 3.33 -13.94
CA HIS A 170 4.01 2.86 -15.30
C HIS A 170 4.35 1.38 -15.51
N ARG A 171 5.12 0.77 -14.61
CA ARG A 171 5.48 -0.65 -14.67
C ARG A 171 4.92 -1.40 -13.46
N LYS A 172 4.34 -2.56 -13.73
CA LYS A 172 4.14 -3.57 -12.71
C LYS A 172 5.48 -4.20 -12.35
N LEU A 173 5.62 -4.53 -11.08
CA LEU A 173 6.65 -5.43 -10.61
C LEU A 173 6.04 -6.82 -10.42
N TYR A 174 6.85 -7.84 -10.60
CA TYR A 174 6.40 -9.23 -10.51
C TYR A 174 7.01 -9.90 -9.29
N LEU A 175 6.53 -11.10 -8.99
CA LEU A 175 7.08 -11.90 -7.91
C LEU A 175 8.60 -12.12 -8.04
N SER A 176 9.12 -12.21 -9.26
CA SER A 176 10.57 -12.23 -9.54
C SER A 176 11.31 -10.98 -9.06
N ASP A 177 10.58 -9.86 -8.93
CA ASP A 177 11.11 -8.56 -8.51
C ASP A 177 10.89 -8.31 -7.00
N LEU A 178 10.53 -9.33 -6.22
CA LEU A 178 10.15 -9.20 -4.81
C LEU A 178 11.22 -8.47 -3.98
N ARG A 179 12.49 -8.67 -4.28
CA ARG A 179 13.61 -7.93 -3.66
C ARG A 179 13.47 -6.43 -3.92
N ARG A 180 13.14 -6.06 -5.14
CA ARG A 180 12.93 -4.66 -5.53
C ARG A 180 11.68 -4.09 -4.86
N VAL A 181 10.60 -4.85 -4.79
CA VAL A 181 9.37 -4.47 -4.07
C VAL A 181 9.69 -4.15 -2.61
N ALA A 182 10.38 -5.04 -1.90
CA ALA A 182 10.74 -4.84 -0.50
C ALA A 182 11.68 -3.63 -0.31
N ASN A 183 12.63 -3.41 -1.22
CA ASN A 183 13.51 -2.24 -1.19
C ASN A 183 12.72 -0.94 -1.36
N ILE A 184 11.77 -0.89 -2.31
CA ILE A 184 10.92 0.28 -2.50
C ILE A 184 10.11 0.55 -1.23
N MET A 185 9.44 -0.47 -0.68
CA MET A 185 8.66 -0.33 0.55
C MET A 185 9.52 0.15 1.73
N LEU A 186 10.74 -0.40 1.88
CA LEU A 186 11.69 0.01 2.90
C LEU A 186 11.99 1.51 2.82
N ASN A 187 12.26 2.00 1.62
CA ASN A 187 12.61 3.41 1.42
C ASN A 187 11.40 4.35 1.55
N VAL A 188 10.21 3.89 1.14
CA VAL A 188 8.95 4.64 1.33
C VAL A 188 8.63 4.81 2.82
N LEU A 189 8.90 3.79 3.64
CA LEU A 189 8.62 3.82 5.07
C LEU A 189 9.71 4.53 5.90
N LYS A 190 10.85 4.90 5.32
CA LYS A 190 11.92 5.64 6.01
C LYS A 190 11.70 7.15 6.15
N VAL A 191 10.70 7.68 5.48
CA VAL A 191 10.44 9.14 5.43
C VAL A 191 9.93 9.70 6.74
#